data_20355f9481e3cb47756ac212fe2e66ff
#
_entry.id   20355f9481e3cb47756ac212fe2e66ff
#
_cell.length_a   1.000
_cell.length_b   1.000
_cell.length_c   1.000
_cell.angle_alpha   90.00
_cell.angle_beta   90.00
_cell.angle_gamma   90.00
#
_symmetry.space_group_name_H-M   'P 1'
#
loop_
_entity.id
_entity.type
_entity.pdbx_description
1 polymer ?
#
loop_
_entity_poly.entity_id
_entity_poly.type
_entity_poly.pdbx_seq_one_letter_code
_entity_poly.pdbx_strand_id
1 'polypeptide(L)'
;YAEEGKKVFAVDVDPDANLGLALGFSEEELESITPISKMRRLIEERTGADKSNTFYKVNPKVDDIPETYGKENNGVRLLVLGTVETAGGGCVCPENVMLKRIINNLVLHRDDIVILDMEAGLEHLGRGTTEGMDQFIVVIEPGARSVQTYKNVKRLAEELGVKEVKVKSSRCIS
;
A
#
# COMPACT_ATOMS: atom_id res chain seq x y z
N TYR A 1 1.32 -7.78 17.21
CA TYR A 1 0.67 -8.85 16.45
C TYR A 1 1.64 -9.97 16.08
N ALA A 2 2.82 -9.65 15.50
CA ALA A 2 3.82 -10.67 15.18
C ALA A 2 4.30 -11.42 16.42
N GLU A 3 4.53 -10.72 17.54
CA GLU A 3 4.87 -11.32 18.84
C GLU A 3 3.75 -12.21 19.39
N GLU A 4 2.51 -11.98 18.99
CA GLU A 4 1.35 -12.83 19.31
C GLU A 4 1.22 -14.06 18.36
N GLY A 5 2.18 -14.23 17.47
CA GLY A 5 2.19 -15.33 16.50
C GLY A 5 1.25 -15.14 15.30
N LYS A 6 0.76 -13.93 15.07
CA LYS A 6 -0.05 -13.62 13.89
C LYS A 6 0.82 -13.35 12.69
N LYS A 7 0.34 -13.73 11.52
CA LYS A 7 0.98 -13.38 10.26
C LYS A 7 0.69 -11.93 9.93
N VAL A 8 1.74 -11.13 9.73
CA VAL A 8 1.65 -9.69 9.51
C VAL A 8 2.30 -9.30 8.20
N PHE A 9 1.57 -8.60 7.37
CA PHE A 9 2.07 -7.92 6.17
C PHE A 9 2.10 -6.41 6.41
N ALA A 10 3.24 -5.81 6.20
CA ALA A 10 3.44 -4.37 6.13
C ALA A 10 3.68 -3.99 4.67
N VAL A 11 2.82 -3.17 4.12
CA VAL A 11 2.82 -2.84 2.69
C VAL A 11 3.11 -1.36 2.52
N ASP A 12 4.24 -1.07 1.91
CA ASP A 12 4.70 0.29 1.65
C ASP A 12 4.21 0.75 0.27
N VAL A 13 3.35 1.75 0.27
CA VAL A 13 2.75 2.37 -0.93
C VAL A 13 3.17 3.84 -1.06
N ASP A 14 4.06 4.30 -0.19
CA ASP A 14 4.60 5.65 -0.20
C ASP A 14 5.74 5.77 -1.22
N PRO A 15 5.85 6.90 -1.96
CA PRO A 15 7.01 7.16 -2.83
C PRO A 15 8.35 7.12 -2.12
N ASP A 16 8.39 7.59 -0.87
CA ASP A 16 9.60 7.69 -0.06
C ASP A 16 10.04 6.36 0.58
N ALA A 17 9.15 5.35 0.59
CA ALA A 17 9.43 3.97 1.00
C ALA A 17 10.17 3.84 2.35
N ASN A 18 9.71 4.55 3.38
CA ASN A 18 10.36 4.60 4.70
C ASN A 18 9.92 3.51 5.69
N LEU A 19 8.86 2.77 5.38
CA LEU A 19 8.30 1.75 6.27
C LEU A 19 9.34 0.69 6.68
N GLY A 20 10.20 0.31 5.75
CA GLY A 20 11.23 -0.69 6.02
C GLY A 20 12.20 -0.28 7.12
N LEU A 21 12.62 0.98 7.18
CA LEU A 21 13.46 1.50 8.27
C LEU A 21 12.74 1.41 9.61
N ALA A 22 11.46 1.75 9.66
CA ALA A 22 10.64 1.65 10.86
C ALA A 22 10.46 0.20 11.35
N LEU A 23 10.56 -0.78 10.45
CA LEU A 23 10.52 -2.21 10.76
C LEU A 23 11.89 -2.79 11.12
N GLY A 24 12.95 -1.96 11.15
CA GLY A 24 14.29 -2.38 11.56
C GLY A 24 15.10 -3.10 10.47
N PHE A 25 14.74 -2.95 9.20
CA PHE A 25 15.62 -3.37 8.10
C PHE A 25 16.82 -2.42 7.99
N SER A 26 17.99 -2.97 7.67
CA SER A 26 19.17 -2.17 7.38
C SER A 26 19.05 -1.47 6.01
N GLU A 27 19.82 -0.39 5.81
CA GLU A 27 19.87 0.31 4.52
C GLU A 27 20.27 -0.65 3.38
N GLU A 28 21.26 -1.52 3.62
CA GLU A 28 21.71 -2.51 2.64
C GLU A 28 20.59 -3.49 2.24
N GLU A 29 19.80 -3.94 3.21
CA GLU A 29 18.65 -4.83 2.95
C GLU A 29 17.59 -4.09 2.12
N LEU A 30 17.30 -2.83 2.45
CA LEU A 30 16.31 -2.01 1.73
C LEU A 30 16.76 -1.68 0.30
N GLU A 31 18.04 -1.38 0.08
CA GLU A 31 18.60 -1.18 -1.25
C GLU A 31 18.49 -2.44 -2.14
N SER A 32 18.47 -3.62 -1.52
CA SER A 32 18.26 -4.90 -2.23
C SER A 32 16.81 -5.12 -2.68
N ILE A 33 15.85 -4.38 -2.12
CA ILE A 33 14.42 -4.52 -2.43
C ILE A 33 14.08 -3.71 -3.66
N THR A 34 13.64 -4.36 -4.71
CA THR A 34 13.09 -3.68 -5.87
C THR A 34 11.58 -3.49 -5.67
N PRO A 35 11.05 -2.26 -5.68
CA PRO A 35 9.61 -2.03 -5.63
C PRO A 35 8.87 -2.74 -6.77
N ILE A 36 7.69 -3.29 -6.49
CA ILE A 36 6.89 -4.01 -7.49
C ILE A 36 6.60 -3.14 -8.73
N SER A 37 6.35 -1.85 -8.54
CA SER A 37 6.12 -0.89 -9.63
C SER A 37 7.28 -0.80 -10.64
N LYS A 38 8.50 -1.14 -10.21
CA LYS A 38 9.71 -1.15 -11.04
C LYS A 38 10.02 -2.52 -11.66
N MET A 39 9.30 -3.57 -11.27
CA MET A 39 9.49 -4.94 -11.78
C MET A 39 8.80 -5.16 -13.13
N ARG A 40 9.32 -4.50 -14.17
CA ARG A 40 8.71 -4.50 -15.51
C ARG A 40 8.39 -5.90 -16.04
N ARG A 41 9.33 -6.85 -15.94
CA ARG A 41 9.12 -8.23 -16.41
C ARG A 41 7.96 -8.92 -15.69
N LEU A 42 7.84 -8.74 -14.37
CA LEU A 42 6.74 -9.30 -13.58
C LEU A 42 5.41 -8.71 -14.03
N ILE A 43 5.36 -7.39 -14.21
CA ILE A 43 4.15 -6.69 -14.65
C ILE A 43 3.72 -7.17 -16.03
N GLU A 44 4.64 -7.24 -16.99
CA GLU A 44 4.39 -7.74 -18.34
C GLU A 44 3.88 -9.20 -18.33
N GLU A 45 4.54 -10.07 -17.55
CA GLU A 45 4.14 -11.48 -17.41
C GLU A 45 2.71 -11.64 -16.86
N ARG A 46 2.39 -10.91 -15.80
CA ARG A 46 1.09 -11.03 -15.12
C ARG A 46 -0.05 -10.36 -15.85
N THR A 47 0.20 -9.22 -16.44
CA THR A 47 -0.82 -8.45 -17.17
C THR A 47 -0.92 -8.84 -18.64
N GLY A 48 0.12 -9.43 -19.21
CA GLY A 48 0.22 -9.68 -20.65
C GLY A 48 0.46 -8.41 -21.48
N ALA A 49 0.82 -7.30 -20.79
CA ALA A 49 1.22 -6.08 -21.48
C ALA A 49 2.61 -6.25 -22.08
N ASP A 50 2.77 -5.86 -23.33
CA ASP A 50 4.07 -5.72 -23.97
C ASP A 50 4.11 -4.44 -24.81
N LYS A 51 5.29 -4.12 -25.34
CA LYS A 51 5.50 -2.89 -26.13
C LYS A 51 4.68 -2.85 -27.43
N SER A 52 4.19 -4.01 -27.89
CA SER A 52 3.45 -4.16 -29.15
C SER A 52 1.95 -4.28 -28.93
N ASN A 53 1.51 -4.52 -27.69
CA ASN A 53 0.12 -4.83 -27.38
C ASN A 53 -0.52 -3.74 -26.50
N THR A 54 -1.57 -3.11 -27.03
CA THR A 54 -2.36 -2.11 -26.30
C THR A 54 -3.33 -2.75 -25.29
N PHE A 55 -3.57 -4.07 -25.42
CA PHE A 55 -4.51 -4.81 -24.56
C PHE A 55 -3.75 -5.57 -23.48
N TYR A 56 -4.21 -5.47 -22.22
CA TYR A 56 -3.68 -6.18 -21.09
C TYR A 56 -4.79 -6.63 -20.12
N LYS A 57 -4.48 -7.60 -19.29
CA LYS A 57 -5.42 -8.14 -18.31
C LYS A 57 -5.64 -7.14 -17.19
N VAL A 58 -6.88 -6.76 -16.93
CA VAL A 58 -7.28 -5.90 -15.81
C VAL A 58 -7.42 -6.67 -14.49
N ASN A 59 -7.33 -7.99 -14.51
CA ASN A 59 -7.41 -8.88 -13.35
C ASN A 59 -6.26 -9.90 -13.37
N PRO A 60 -5.00 -9.45 -13.21
CA PRO A 60 -3.85 -10.34 -13.14
C PRO A 60 -3.87 -11.21 -11.88
N LYS A 61 -3.23 -12.39 -11.95
CA LYS A 61 -3.01 -13.24 -10.78
C LYS A 61 -1.89 -12.64 -9.92
N VAL A 62 -2.16 -12.43 -8.62
CA VAL A 62 -1.26 -11.74 -7.70
C VAL A 62 -1.15 -12.37 -6.31
N ASP A 63 -1.86 -13.47 -6.08
CA ASP A 63 -1.98 -14.13 -4.78
C ASP A 63 -0.65 -14.63 -4.20
N ASP A 64 0.31 -14.95 -5.05
CA ASP A 64 1.65 -15.42 -4.69
C ASP A 64 2.67 -14.27 -4.48
N ILE A 65 2.36 -13.05 -4.90
CA ILE A 65 3.30 -11.93 -4.89
C ILE A 65 3.77 -11.56 -3.48
N PRO A 66 2.89 -11.44 -2.46
CA PRO A 66 3.31 -11.05 -1.13
C PRO A 66 4.31 -12.02 -0.51
N GLU A 67 4.15 -13.32 -0.75
CA GLU A 67 5.08 -14.35 -0.26
C GLU A 67 6.37 -14.41 -1.06
N THR A 68 6.29 -14.21 -2.38
CA THR A 68 7.45 -14.36 -3.27
C THR A 68 8.39 -13.17 -3.20
N TYR A 69 7.84 -11.96 -3.10
CA TYR A 69 8.61 -10.71 -3.18
C TYR A 69 8.72 -9.96 -1.85
N GLY A 70 7.94 -10.35 -0.84
CA GLY A 70 8.04 -9.78 0.50
C GLY A 70 9.31 -10.23 1.21
N LYS A 71 9.93 -9.32 1.94
CA LYS A 71 11.07 -9.58 2.84
C LYS A 71 10.57 -9.65 4.27
N GLU A 72 11.11 -10.58 5.05
CA GLU A 72 10.68 -10.80 6.42
C GLU A 72 11.73 -10.31 7.42
N ASN A 73 11.28 -9.55 8.40
CA ASN A 73 12.07 -9.17 9.57
C ASN A 73 11.18 -9.20 10.82
N ASN A 74 11.66 -9.84 11.90
CA ASN A 74 10.97 -9.92 13.19
C ASN A 74 9.50 -10.41 13.09
N GLY A 75 9.20 -11.35 12.19
CA GLY A 75 7.86 -11.90 12.00
C GLY A 75 6.89 -11.00 11.23
N VAL A 76 7.39 -9.88 10.69
CA VAL A 76 6.63 -8.97 9.81
C VAL A 76 7.17 -9.09 8.40
N ARG A 77 6.28 -9.28 7.43
CA ARG A 77 6.64 -9.34 6.02
C ARG A 77 6.41 -8.00 5.34
N LEU A 78 7.49 -7.34 4.96
CA LEU A 78 7.49 -6.08 4.22
C LEU A 78 7.31 -6.34 2.73
N LEU A 79 6.33 -5.69 2.12
CA LEU A 79 6.15 -5.64 0.67
C LEU A 79 6.23 -4.18 0.20
N VAL A 80 7.21 -3.83 -0.60
CA VAL A 80 7.36 -2.48 -1.17
C VAL A 80 6.68 -2.46 -2.53
N LEU A 81 5.55 -1.80 -2.62
CA LEU A 81 4.84 -1.63 -3.89
C LEU A 81 5.43 -0.48 -4.71
N GLY A 82 5.81 0.59 -4.04
CA GLY A 82 6.20 1.83 -4.69
C GLY A 82 5.01 2.54 -5.35
N THR A 83 5.26 3.67 -5.96
CA THR A 83 4.26 4.44 -6.69
C THR A 83 4.50 4.38 -8.18
N VAL A 84 3.44 4.54 -8.94
CA VAL A 84 3.50 4.82 -10.38
C VAL A 84 3.35 6.32 -10.54
N GLU A 85 4.44 6.98 -10.94
CA GLU A 85 4.39 8.40 -11.30
C GLU A 85 3.49 8.56 -12.54
N THR A 86 2.25 8.96 -12.29
CA THR A 86 1.34 9.32 -13.38
C THR A 86 1.29 10.82 -13.54
N ALA A 87 1.84 11.29 -14.62
CA ALA A 87 1.58 12.65 -15.08
C ALA A 87 0.09 12.77 -15.46
N GLY A 88 -0.74 13.20 -14.50
CA GLY A 88 -2.17 13.44 -14.72
C GLY A 88 -3.07 12.24 -14.37
N GLY A 89 -3.81 12.41 -13.29
CA GLY A 89 -4.67 11.45 -12.61
C GLY A 89 -5.40 10.39 -13.44
N GLY A 90 -5.38 9.17 -12.93
CA GLY A 90 -6.29 8.11 -13.35
C GLY A 90 -5.81 7.25 -14.52
N CYS A 91 -4.52 7.22 -14.81
CA CYS A 91 -4.00 6.34 -15.87
C CYS A 91 -4.29 4.86 -15.55
N VAL A 92 -5.05 4.22 -16.43
CA VAL A 92 -5.22 2.78 -16.42
C VAL A 92 -3.99 2.19 -17.14
N CYS A 93 -2.84 2.12 -16.45
CA CYS A 93 -1.64 1.47 -16.95
C CYS A 93 -1.46 0.10 -16.29
N PRO A 94 -0.73 -0.83 -16.90
CA PRO A 94 -0.53 -2.18 -16.36
C PRO A 94 0.03 -2.18 -14.94
N GLU A 95 0.92 -1.27 -14.63
CA GLU A 95 1.53 -1.09 -13.31
C GLU A 95 0.46 -0.77 -12.27
N ASN A 96 -0.36 0.24 -12.51
CA ASN A 96 -1.45 0.65 -11.60
C ASN A 96 -2.48 -0.45 -11.41
N VAL A 97 -2.84 -1.15 -12.47
CA VAL A 97 -3.76 -2.30 -12.40
C VAL A 97 -3.18 -3.38 -11.49
N MET A 98 -1.90 -3.68 -11.64
CA MET A 98 -1.24 -4.70 -10.84
C MET A 98 -1.15 -4.30 -9.37
N LEU A 99 -0.72 -3.07 -9.05
CA LEU A 99 -0.63 -2.59 -7.67
C LEU A 99 -1.99 -2.59 -6.98
N LYS A 100 -3.03 -2.05 -7.62
CA LYS A 100 -4.40 -2.09 -7.09
C LYS A 100 -4.88 -3.52 -6.86
N ARG A 101 -4.55 -4.44 -7.76
CA ARG A 101 -4.95 -5.85 -7.60
C ARG A 101 -4.24 -6.52 -6.44
N ILE A 102 -2.96 -6.22 -6.20
CA ILE A 102 -2.21 -6.71 -5.05
C ILE A 102 -2.85 -6.21 -3.75
N ILE A 103 -3.11 -4.91 -3.63
CA ILE A 103 -3.76 -4.32 -2.45
C ILE A 103 -5.13 -4.97 -2.21
N ASN A 104 -5.97 -5.06 -3.24
CA ASN A 104 -7.29 -5.70 -3.13
C ASN A 104 -7.18 -7.16 -2.69
N ASN A 105 -6.22 -7.91 -3.21
CA ASN A 105 -6.02 -9.30 -2.82
C ASN A 105 -5.63 -9.42 -1.35
N LEU A 106 -4.72 -8.57 -0.88
CA LEU A 106 -4.28 -8.55 0.52
C LEU A 106 -5.42 -8.19 1.47
N VAL A 107 -6.20 -7.15 1.14
CA VAL A 107 -7.26 -6.62 2.01
C VAL A 107 -8.51 -7.51 2.02
N LEU A 108 -8.90 -8.08 0.87
CA LEU A 108 -10.20 -8.75 0.72
C LEU A 108 -10.14 -10.27 0.85
N HIS A 109 -8.97 -10.89 0.67
CA HIS A 109 -8.88 -12.34 0.53
C HIS A 109 -7.94 -13.01 1.54
N ARG A 110 -7.54 -12.29 2.60
CA ARG A 110 -6.67 -12.81 3.65
C ARG A 110 -7.23 -12.54 5.03
N ASP A 111 -7.09 -13.54 5.91
CA ASP A 111 -7.36 -13.41 7.34
C ASP A 111 -6.12 -12.94 8.13
N ASP A 112 -5.10 -12.50 7.41
CA ASP A 112 -3.83 -12.00 7.95
C ASP A 112 -3.99 -10.55 8.43
N ILE A 113 -3.08 -10.08 9.28
CA ILE A 113 -2.98 -8.65 9.61
C ILE A 113 -2.27 -7.95 8.45
N VAL A 114 -2.93 -6.99 7.84
CA VAL A 114 -2.38 -6.19 6.74
C VAL A 114 -2.36 -4.72 7.15
N ILE A 115 -1.18 -4.12 7.14
CA ILE A 115 -0.96 -2.70 7.42
C ILE A 115 -0.47 -2.05 6.13
N LEU A 116 -1.25 -1.09 5.61
CA LEU A 116 -0.87 -0.29 4.46
C LEU A 116 -0.32 1.05 4.93
N ASP A 117 0.94 1.34 4.61
CA ASP A 117 1.55 2.66 4.78
C ASP A 117 1.46 3.44 3.48
N MET A 118 0.86 4.62 3.54
CA MET A 118 0.55 5.40 2.35
C MET A 118 0.50 6.89 2.64
N GLU A 119 0.79 7.70 1.65
CA GLU A 119 0.57 9.15 1.74
C GLU A 119 -0.87 9.50 2.13
N ALA A 120 -1.03 10.68 2.70
CA ALA A 120 -2.34 11.22 3.04
C ALA A 120 -3.18 11.42 1.76
N GLY A 121 -4.04 10.46 1.49
CA GLY A 121 -4.95 10.49 0.34
C GLY A 121 -5.54 9.11 0.07
N LEU A 122 -6.86 9.03 -0.02
CA LEU A 122 -7.57 7.78 -0.31
C LEU A 122 -7.95 7.67 -1.80
N GLU A 123 -7.55 8.64 -2.61
CA GLU A 123 -7.96 8.77 -4.01
C GLU A 123 -7.46 7.60 -4.87
N HIS A 124 -6.37 6.96 -4.43
CA HIS A 124 -5.78 5.81 -5.11
C HIS A 124 -6.49 4.49 -4.79
N LEU A 125 -7.30 4.48 -3.72
CA LEU A 125 -8.06 3.30 -3.31
C LEU A 125 -9.46 3.34 -3.92
N GLY A 126 -9.88 2.23 -4.49
CA GLY A 126 -11.26 2.06 -4.93
C GLY A 126 -12.19 1.73 -3.75
N ARG A 127 -13.49 1.98 -3.90
CA ARG A 127 -14.50 1.64 -2.88
C ARG A 127 -14.41 0.20 -2.37
N GLY A 128 -14.23 -0.76 -3.26
CA GLY A 128 -14.12 -2.16 -2.87
C GLY A 128 -12.92 -2.44 -1.95
N THR A 129 -11.80 -1.74 -2.14
CA THR A 129 -10.62 -1.87 -1.26
C THR A 129 -10.89 -1.28 0.11
N THR A 130 -11.49 -0.08 0.16
CA THR A 130 -11.77 0.61 1.42
C THR A 130 -12.86 -0.07 2.24
N GLU A 131 -13.86 -0.66 1.61
CA GLU A 131 -14.90 -1.46 2.29
C GLU A 131 -14.33 -2.70 2.98
N GLY A 132 -13.23 -3.26 2.48
CA GLY A 132 -12.51 -4.38 3.09
C GLY A 132 -11.59 -3.98 4.25
N MET A 133 -11.36 -2.69 4.48
CA MET A 133 -10.53 -2.20 5.57
C MET A 133 -11.32 -2.16 6.87
N ASP A 134 -10.76 -2.71 7.95
CA ASP A 134 -11.37 -2.64 9.27
C ASP A 134 -11.20 -1.26 9.90
N GLN A 135 -10.02 -0.63 9.68
CA GLN A 135 -9.67 0.61 10.35
C GLN A 135 -8.77 1.47 9.48
N PHE A 136 -8.97 2.77 9.56
CA PHE A 136 -8.08 3.79 9.00
C PHE A 136 -7.45 4.63 10.11
N ILE A 137 -6.12 4.72 10.13
CA ILE A 137 -5.38 5.51 11.13
C ILE A 137 -4.76 6.71 10.43
N VAL A 138 -5.20 7.90 10.82
CA VAL A 138 -4.65 9.17 10.32
C VAL A 138 -3.63 9.69 11.33
N VAL A 139 -2.38 9.77 10.91
CA VAL A 139 -1.32 10.38 11.72
C VAL A 139 -1.23 11.85 11.39
N ILE A 140 -1.30 12.71 12.42
CA ILE A 140 -1.24 14.15 12.26
C ILE A 140 -0.18 14.77 13.18
N GLU A 141 0.41 15.85 12.74
CA GLU A 141 1.22 16.73 13.59
C GLU A 141 0.34 17.75 14.32
N PRO A 142 0.77 18.27 15.49
CA PRO A 142 0.06 19.36 16.14
C PRO A 142 0.03 20.61 15.26
N GLY A 143 -1.16 21.04 14.85
CA GLY A 143 -1.31 22.24 14.04
C GLY A 143 -2.67 22.34 13.33
N ALA A 144 -3.08 23.58 13.04
CA ALA A 144 -4.40 23.83 12.43
C ALA A 144 -4.54 23.20 11.02
N ARG A 145 -3.46 23.17 10.24
CA ARG A 145 -3.45 22.55 8.91
C ARG A 145 -3.69 21.04 8.99
N SER A 146 -3.00 20.37 9.92
CA SER A 146 -3.15 18.92 10.12
C SER A 146 -4.56 18.54 10.59
N VAL A 147 -5.18 19.38 11.41
CA VAL A 147 -6.59 19.19 11.81
C VAL A 147 -7.51 19.32 10.59
N GLN A 148 -7.25 20.25 9.69
CA GLN A 148 -8.04 20.39 8.47
C GLN A 148 -7.85 19.18 7.54
N THR A 149 -6.60 18.71 7.36
CA THR A 149 -6.28 17.49 6.60
C THR A 149 -7.04 16.29 7.18
N TYR A 150 -7.00 16.11 8.50
CA TYR A 150 -7.76 15.04 9.17
C TYR A 150 -9.25 15.09 8.84
N LYS A 151 -9.88 16.27 8.91
CA LYS A 151 -11.31 16.43 8.59
C LYS A 151 -11.61 16.01 7.16
N ASN A 152 -10.76 16.38 6.21
CA ASN A 152 -10.92 16.01 4.81
C ASN A 152 -10.77 14.50 4.61
N VAL A 153 -9.72 13.90 5.18
CA VAL A 153 -9.48 12.45 5.10
C VAL A 153 -10.62 11.67 5.76
N LYS A 154 -11.08 12.12 6.93
CA LYS A 154 -12.21 11.46 7.62
C LYS A 154 -13.47 11.47 6.77
N ARG A 155 -13.83 12.63 6.18
CA ARG A 155 -14.99 12.74 5.29
C ARG A 155 -14.86 11.79 4.10
N LEU A 156 -13.70 11.76 3.45
CA LEU A 156 -13.45 10.89 2.30
C LEU A 156 -13.52 9.41 2.69
N ALA A 157 -12.97 9.04 3.84
CA ALA A 157 -13.05 7.68 4.36
C ALA A 157 -14.51 7.23 4.62
N GLU A 158 -15.31 8.11 5.20
CA GLU A 158 -16.74 7.87 5.42
C GLU A 158 -17.49 7.71 4.09
N GLU A 159 -17.21 8.55 3.08
CA GLU A 159 -17.77 8.45 1.73
C GLU A 159 -17.39 7.14 1.02
N LEU A 160 -16.21 6.60 1.32
CA LEU A 160 -15.69 5.35 0.79
C LEU A 160 -16.09 4.11 1.60
N GLY A 161 -16.85 4.28 2.69
CA GLY A 161 -17.40 3.17 3.48
C GLY A 161 -16.44 2.57 4.50
N VAL A 162 -15.35 3.26 4.88
CA VAL A 162 -14.44 2.81 5.93
C VAL A 162 -15.17 2.79 7.27
N LYS A 163 -15.10 1.66 7.99
CA LYS A 163 -15.89 1.44 9.21
C LYS A 163 -15.41 2.27 10.40
N GLU A 164 -14.10 2.44 10.52
CA GLU A 164 -13.49 3.13 11.66
C GLU A 164 -12.34 4.03 11.22
N VAL A 165 -12.37 5.29 11.64
CA VAL A 165 -11.28 6.25 11.41
C VAL A 165 -10.74 6.71 12.76
N LYS A 166 -9.48 6.39 13.05
CA LYS A 166 -8.76 6.86 14.23
C LYS A 166 -7.77 7.94 13.88
N VAL A 167 -7.53 8.85 14.81
CA VAL A 167 -6.49 9.85 14.71
C VAL A 167 -5.41 9.61 15.75
N LYS A 168 -4.16 9.72 15.35
CA LYS A 168 -3.00 9.74 16.23
C LYS A 168 -2.22 11.01 15.99
N SER A 169 -1.85 11.68 17.07
CA SER A 169 -0.93 12.82 17.00
C SER A 169 0.50 12.31 17.14
N SER A 170 1.35 12.62 16.15
CA SER A 170 2.79 12.45 16.31
C SER A 170 3.25 13.47 17.34
N ARG A 171 3.89 13.04 18.43
CA ARG A 171 4.61 13.97 19.30
C ARG A 171 5.89 14.35 18.57
N CYS A 172 6.05 15.64 18.28
CA CYS A 172 7.39 16.14 17.96
C CYS A 172 8.31 15.75 19.12
N ILE A 173 9.26 14.87 18.88
CA ILE A 173 10.39 14.66 19.77
C ILE A 173 11.28 15.88 19.51
N SER A 174 11.16 16.89 20.37
CA SER A 174 12.08 18.05 20.41
C SER A 174 13.35 17.65 21.14
#